data_e8ce894b483040158c8a296a6477d936
#
_entry.id   e8ce894b483040158c8a296a6477d936
#
_cell.length_a   1.000
_cell.length_b   1.000
_cell.length_c   1.000
_cell.angle_alpha   90.00
_cell.angle_beta   90.00
_cell.angle_gamma   90.00
#
_symmetry.space_group_name_H-M   'P 1'
#
loop_
_entity.id
_entity.type
_entity.pdbx_description
1 polymer ?
#
loop_
_entity_poly.entity_id
_entity_poly.type
_entity_poly.pdbx_seq_one_letter_code
_entity_poly.pdbx_strand_id
1 'polypeptide(L)'
;RTVNVIRDRAGTPHLTLNPVMDPKYAAEGLSSLIIEIRRERRVELCFEDTRYQDLMRWKWGKRLANRVLGMRFEPSDFDNPRFNPSEGKADPERVKLFELNGKHYIDVFAGTDWENRSFDENKHYYHPIPVNVIGKNKEITQNPGWD
;
A
#
# COMPACT_ATOMS: atom_id res chain seq x y z
N ARG A 1 1.37 -20.20 -17.44
CA ARG A 1 1.76 -19.86 -18.84
C ARG A 1 1.79 -18.36 -19.07
N THR A 2 0.76 -17.61 -18.67
CA THR A 2 0.59 -16.18 -18.93
C THR A 2 1.64 -15.30 -18.26
N VAL A 3 2.00 -15.57 -17.00
CA VAL A 3 2.99 -14.77 -16.24
C VAL A 3 4.37 -14.87 -16.90
N ASN A 4 4.79 -16.08 -17.31
CA ASN A 4 6.09 -16.26 -17.94
C ASN A 4 6.19 -15.58 -19.31
N VAL A 5 5.08 -15.49 -20.07
CA VAL A 5 5.06 -14.72 -21.33
C VAL A 5 5.36 -13.24 -21.10
N ILE A 6 4.82 -12.65 -20.03
CA ILE A 6 5.13 -11.26 -19.64
C ILE A 6 6.60 -11.14 -19.23
N ARG A 7 7.10 -12.08 -18.44
CA ARG A 7 8.49 -12.10 -17.96
C ARG A 7 9.49 -12.29 -19.10
N ASP A 8 9.17 -13.14 -20.08
CA ASP A 8 9.98 -13.32 -21.30
C ASP A 8 10.10 -12.02 -22.08
N ARG A 9 8.98 -11.30 -22.26
CA ARG A 9 8.96 -9.98 -22.91
C ARG A 9 9.86 -8.97 -22.17
N ALA A 10 9.86 -9.01 -20.84
CA ALA A 10 10.64 -8.11 -19.99
C ALA A 10 12.11 -8.56 -19.81
N GLY A 11 12.51 -9.69 -20.40
CA GLY A 11 13.87 -10.25 -20.24
C GLY A 11 14.18 -10.72 -18.81
N THR A 12 13.14 -11.09 -18.03
CA THR A 12 13.29 -11.53 -16.64
C THR A 12 13.17 -13.05 -16.54
N PRO A 13 13.83 -13.71 -15.56
CA PRO A 13 13.75 -15.15 -15.38
C PRO A 13 12.31 -15.62 -15.16
N HIS A 14 12.02 -16.86 -15.59
CA HIS A 14 10.72 -17.48 -15.34
C HIS A 14 10.34 -17.48 -13.86
N LEU A 15 9.05 -17.42 -13.61
CA LEU A 15 8.51 -17.45 -12.26
C LEU A 15 8.86 -18.76 -11.55
N THR A 16 9.52 -18.64 -10.41
CA THR A 16 9.68 -19.72 -9.46
C THR A 16 8.78 -19.43 -8.26
N LEU A 17 7.80 -20.29 -8.01
CA LEU A 17 6.90 -20.13 -6.87
C LEU A 17 7.67 -20.39 -5.58
N ASN A 18 7.83 -19.35 -4.77
CA ASN A 18 8.39 -19.47 -3.44
C ASN A 18 7.27 -19.19 -2.40
N PRO A 19 6.78 -20.21 -1.69
CA PRO A 19 5.70 -20.06 -0.73
C PRO A 19 6.06 -19.16 0.47
N VAL A 20 7.34 -18.87 0.67
CA VAL A 20 7.85 -18.05 1.79
C VAL A 20 8.01 -16.57 1.43
N MET A 21 7.79 -16.18 0.18
CA MET A 21 8.12 -14.81 -0.28
C MET A 21 7.35 -13.70 0.43
N ASP A 22 6.16 -13.94 0.96
CA ASP A 22 5.47 -12.97 1.79
C ASP A 22 4.57 -13.68 2.83
N PRO A 23 5.05 -13.84 4.07
CA PRO A 23 4.28 -14.47 5.15
C PRO A 23 2.91 -13.83 5.40
N LYS A 24 2.76 -12.53 5.10
CA LYS A 24 1.48 -11.82 5.25
C LYS A 24 0.41 -12.35 4.31
N TYR A 25 0.80 -12.78 3.12
CA TYR A 25 -0.15 -13.34 2.15
C TYR A 25 -0.47 -14.80 2.45
N ALA A 26 0.48 -15.55 2.97
CA ALA A 26 0.25 -16.92 3.40
C ALA A 26 -0.82 -16.99 4.53
N ALA A 27 -0.81 -16.00 5.44
CA ALA A 27 -1.81 -15.87 6.50
C ALA A 27 -3.24 -15.60 5.98
N GLU A 28 -3.39 -15.12 4.74
CA GLU A 28 -4.69 -14.87 4.10
C GLU A 28 -5.27 -16.10 3.38
N GLY A 29 -4.61 -17.27 3.47
CA GLY A 29 -5.06 -18.51 2.83
C GLY A 29 -4.96 -18.52 1.30
N LEU A 30 -4.20 -17.59 0.72
CA LEU A 30 -4.00 -17.50 -0.72
C LEU A 30 -2.92 -18.46 -1.20
N SER A 31 -3.12 -19.05 -2.38
CA SER A 31 -2.07 -19.86 -3.00
C SER A 31 -0.90 -19.00 -3.46
N SER A 32 0.31 -19.56 -3.45
CA SER A 32 1.53 -18.89 -3.91
C SER A 32 1.40 -18.32 -5.33
N LEU A 33 0.67 -19.03 -6.21
CA LEU A 33 0.40 -18.58 -7.56
C LEU A 33 -0.44 -17.28 -7.60
N ILE A 34 -1.48 -17.20 -6.79
CA ILE A 34 -2.33 -16.00 -6.70
C ILE A 34 -1.54 -14.81 -6.13
N ILE A 35 -0.72 -15.06 -5.12
CA ILE A 35 0.17 -14.03 -4.54
C ILE A 35 1.10 -13.47 -5.62
N GLU A 36 1.74 -14.33 -6.40
CA GLU A 36 2.64 -13.91 -7.47
C GLU A 36 1.92 -13.19 -8.61
N ILE A 37 0.76 -13.67 -9.03
CA ILE A 37 -0.05 -12.98 -10.05
C ILE A 37 -0.41 -11.55 -9.59
N ARG A 38 -0.80 -11.39 -8.33
CA ARG A 38 -1.11 -10.07 -7.77
C ARG A 38 0.13 -9.18 -7.65
N ARG A 39 1.30 -9.77 -7.36
CA ARG A 39 2.58 -9.06 -7.33
C ARG A 39 2.99 -8.59 -8.73
N GLU A 40 3.00 -9.50 -9.71
CA GLU A 40 3.30 -9.17 -11.10
C GLU A 40 2.36 -8.08 -11.64
N ARG A 41 1.06 -8.22 -11.40
CA ARG A 41 0.09 -7.21 -11.80
C ARG A 41 0.39 -5.84 -11.20
N ARG A 42 0.82 -5.79 -9.94
CA ARG A 42 1.20 -4.53 -9.28
C ARG A 42 2.43 -3.88 -9.93
N VAL A 43 3.39 -4.68 -10.36
CA VAL A 43 4.63 -4.21 -10.99
C VAL A 43 4.35 -3.76 -12.43
N GLU A 44 3.69 -4.59 -13.22
CA GLU A 44 3.41 -4.33 -14.64
C GLU A 44 2.49 -3.13 -14.86
N LEU A 45 1.49 -2.95 -13.99
CA LEU A 45 0.51 -1.85 -14.10
C LEU A 45 0.82 -0.70 -13.12
N CYS A 46 2.10 -0.53 -12.77
CA CYS A 46 2.54 0.59 -11.95
C CYS A 46 2.28 1.91 -12.71
N PHE A 47 1.65 2.88 -12.03
CA PHE A 47 1.22 4.18 -12.58
C PHE A 47 0.08 4.13 -13.61
N GLU A 48 -0.61 3.00 -13.79
CA GLU A 48 -1.79 2.89 -14.67
C GLU A 48 -3.12 3.03 -13.92
N ASP A 49 -3.12 3.61 -12.72
CA ASP A 49 -4.30 3.88 -11.87
C ASP A 49 -5.20 2.67 -11.57
N THR A 50 -4.68 1.45 -11.72
CA THR A 50 -5.44 0.21 -11.50
C THR A 50 -5.38 -0.29 -10.06
N ARG A 51 -4.44 0.23 -9.25
CA ARG A 51 -4.13 -0.31 -7.92
C ARG A 51 -5.29 -0.20 -6.93
N TYR A 52 -5.99 0.93 -6.93
CA TYR A 52 -7.13 1.13 -6.04
C TYR A 52 -8.22 0.11 -6.30
N GLN A 53 -8.63 -0.05 -7.56
CA GLN A 53 -9.67 -1.01 -7.97
C GLN A 53 -9.27 -2.45 -7.63
N ASP A 54 -8.00 -2.80 -7.79
CA ASP A 54 -7.49 -4.12 -7.42
C ASP A 54 -7.62 -4.37 -5.91
N LEU A 55 -7.25 -3.40 -5.07
CA LEU A 55 -7.38 -3.51 -3.62
C LEU A 55 -8.84 -3.64 -3.17
N MET A 56 -9.75 -2.89 -3.80
CA MET A 56 -11.18 -2.98 -3.52
C MET A 56 -11.73 -4.34 -3.92
N ARG A 57 -11.47 -4.79 -5.15
CA ARG A 57 -11.95 -6.06 -5.70
C ARG A 57 -11.43 -7.29 -4.95
N TRP A 58 -10.19 -7.21 -4.45
CA TRP A 58 -9.58 -8.30 -3.66
C TRP A 58 -9.91 -8.23 -2.17
N LYS A 59 -10.70 -7.25 -1.73
CA LYS A 59 -10.96 -6.95 -0.33
C LYS A 59 -9.68 -6.71 0.49
N TRP A 60 -8.73 -6.00 -0.11
CA TRP A 60 -7.46 -5.61 0.51
C TRP A 60 -7.40 -4.12 0.85
N GLY A 61 -8.56 -3.46 0.98
CA GLY A 61 -8.67 -2.04 1.27
C GLY A 61 -7.94 -1.60 2.54
N LYS A 62 -7.86 -2.46 3.56
CA LYS A 62 -7.05 -2.20 4.78
C LYS A 62 -5.60 -1.83 4.47
N ARG A 63 -5.05 -2.28 3.35
CA ARG A 63 -3.68 -1.92 2.94
C ARG A 63 -3.49 -0.44 2.62
N LEU A 64 -4.58 0.28 2.34
CA LEU A 64 -4.56 1.74 2.16
C LEU A 64 -4.29 2.48 3.47
N ALA A 65 -4.60 1.86 4.60
CA ALA A 65 -4.31 2.40 5.93
C ALA A 65 -2.88 2.10 6.41
N ASN A 66 -2.10 1.30 5.67
CA ASN A 66 -0.71 1.04 6.04
C ASN A 66 0.09 2.33 5.99
N ARG A 67 0.94 2.52 7.02
CA ARG A 67 1.85 3.66 7.06
C ARG A 67 2.81 3.62 5.86
N VAL A 68 2.97 4.75 5.20
CA VAL A 68 3.94 4.87 4.11
C VAL A 68 5.25 5.33 4.72
N LEU A 69 6.24 4.46 4.63
CA LEU A 69 7.57 4.72 5.14
C LEU A 69 8.50 5.09 3.97
N GLY A 70 9.40 6.00 4.23
CA GLY A 70 10.47 6.36 3.33
C GLY A 70 11.64 5.37 3.40
N MET A 71 12.82 5.85 3.07
CA MET A 71 14.03 5.03 3.16
C MET A 71 14.37 4.65 4.60
N ARG A 72 15.12 3.57 4.76
CA ARG A 72 15.71 3.22 6.04
C ARG A 72 16.68 4.31 6.48
N PHE A 73 16.56 4.74 7.72
CA PHE A 73 17.36 5.82 8.31
C PHE A 73 17.48 5.55 9.80
N GLU A 74 18.67 5.20 10.25
CA GLU A 74 18.90 4.91 11.66
C GLU A 74 19.23 6.20 12.44
N PRO A 75 18.99 6.26 13.74
CA PRO A 75 19.32 7.44 14.53
C PRO A 75 20.79 7.90 14.40
N SER A 76 21.73 6.99 14.16
CA SER A 76 23.13 7.31 13.89
C SER A 76 23.37 8.04 12.57
N ASP A 77 22.43 7.96 11.63
CA ASP A 77 22.56 8.60 10.32
C ASP A 77 22.34 10.11 10.38
N PHE A 78 21.77 10.63 11.47
CA PHE A 78 21.66 12.09 11.67
C PHE A 78 23.01 12.80 11.66
N ASP A 79 24.05 12.15 12.14
CA ASP A 79 25.40 12.70 12.17
C ASP A 79 26.22 12.40 10.90
N ASN A 80 25.63 11.71 9.92
CA ASN A 80 26.32 11.31 8.71
C ASN A 80 26.28 12.42 7.64
N PRO A 81 27.43 13.01 7.25
CA PRO A 81 27.50 14.08 6.27
C PRO A 81 26.92 13.75 4.89
N ARG A 82 26.79 12.45 4.58
CA ARG A 82 26.20 11.98 3.33
C ARG A 82 24.72 12.41 3.16
N PHE A 83 23.99 12.54 4.26
CA PHE A 83 22.57 12.90 4.23
C PHE A 83 22.33 14.41 4.30
N ASN A 84 23.30 15.17 4.77
CA ASN A 84 23.27 16.63 4.73
C ASN A 84 24.68 17.20 4.46
N PRO A 85 25.14 17.18 3.20
CA PRO A 85 26.52 17.59 2.87
C PRO A 85 26.81 19.05 3.16
N SER A 86 25.81 19.93 3.09
CA SER A 86 25.99 21.38 3.29
C SER A 86 26.05 21.80 4.76
N GLU A 87 25.35 21.09 5.61
CA GLU A 87 25.24 21.42 7.05
C GLU A 87 25.92 20.39 7.96
N GLY A 88 26.37 19.27 7.39
CA GLY A 88 27.05 18.19 8.10
C GLY A 88 26.16 17.26 8.89
N LYS A 89 24.86 17.56 9.03
CA LYS A 89 23.87 16.78 9.80
C LYS A 89 22.49 16.89 9.22
N ALA A 90 21.71 15.79 9.27
CA ALA A 90 20.28 15.85 9.01
C ALA A 90 19.58 16.49 10.22
N ASP A 91 18.52 17.27 9.95
CA ASP A 91 17.77 17.96 11.00
C ASP A 91 16.74 17.02 11.66
N PRO A 92 16.88 16.63 12.95
CA PRO A 92 15.93 15.76 13.64
C PRO A 92 14.52 16.37 13.78
N GLU A 93 14.41 17.70 13.69
CA GLU A 93 13.10 18.36 13.73
C GLU A 93 12.32 18.17 12.42
N ARG A 94 13.01 18.00 11.31
CA ARG A 94 12.42 17.80 9.97
C ARG A 94 12.26 16.33 9.61
N VAL A 95 13.20 15.49 10.03
CA VAL A 95 13.19 14.04 9.71
C VAL A 95 12.60 13.28 10.90
N LYS A 96 11.35 12.91 10.80
CA LYS A 96 10.71 12.06 11.80
C LYS A 96 10.91 10.60 11.46
N LEU A 97 11.22 9.79 12.46
CA LEU A 97 11.47 8.36 12.29
C LEU A 97 10.30 7.54 12.83
N PHE A 98 10.04 6.43 12.16
CA PHE A 98 9.11 5.39 12.58
C PHE A 98 9.86 4.06 12.70
N GLU A 99 9.71 3.39 13.86
CA GLU A 99 10.31 2.08 14.07
C GLU A 99 9.37 0.97 13.59
N LEU A 100 9.89 0.07 12.77
CA LEU A 100 9.22 -1.13 12.32
C LEU A 100 10.16 -2.33 12.36
N ASN A 101 9.82 -3.35 13.15
CA ASN A 101 10.60 -4.58 13.31
C ASN A 101 12.06 -4.32 13.72
N GLY A 102 12.30 -3.41 14.67
CA GLY A 102 13.63 -3.05 15.15
C GLY A 102 14.49 -2.28 14.14
N LYS A 103 13.89 -1.69 13.12
CA LYS A 103 14.53 -0.83 12.13
C LYS A 103 13.80 0.49 12.02
N HIS A 104 14.57 1.55 11.83
CA HIS A 104 14.01 2.89 11.68
C HIS A 104 13.87 3.28 10.20
N TYR A 105 12.81 3.99 9.91
CA TYR A 105 12.47 4.49 8.59
C TYR A 105 12.02 5.93 8.68
N ILE A 106 12.28 6.72 7.66
CA ILE A 106 11.73 8.07 7.57
C ILE A 106 10.22 7.97 7.49
N ASP A 107 9.52 8.68 8.38
CA ASP A 107 8.07 8.81 8.33
C ASP A 107 7.69 9.96 7.42
N VAL A 108 7.28 9.63 6.21
CA VAL A 108 7.00 10.61 5.14
C VAL A 108 5.80 11.50 5.47
N PHE A 109 4.87 11.01 6.27
CA PHE A 109 3.61 11.71 6.58
C PHE A 109 3.48 12.13 8.04
N ALA A 110 4.56 12.05 8.82
CA ALA A 110 4.53 12.49 10.22
C ALA A 110 4.02 13.93 10.34
N GLY A 111 3.06 14.14 11.23
CA GLY A 111 2.46 15.46 11.48
C GLY A 111 1.50 15.97 10.41
N THR A 112 1.14 15.14 9.42
CA THR A 112 0.12 15.46 8.41
C THR A 112 -1.18 14.69 8.65
N ASP A 113 -2.28 15.12 8.05
CA ASP A 113 -3.57 14.40 8.09
C ASP A 113 -3.47 12.97 7.53
N TRP A 114 -2.46 12.70 6.70
CA TRP A 114 -2.21 11.39 6.12
C TRP A 114 -1.53 10.40 7.07
N GLU A 115 -1.06 10.86 8.23
CA GLU A 115 -0.42 10.00 9.22
C GLU A 115 -1.38 8.95 9.78
N ASN A 116 -2.63 9.35 10.04
CA ASN A 116 -3.66 8.55 10.69
C ASN A 116 -4.71 8.01 9.70
N ARG A 117 -4.26 7.57 8.53
CA ARG A 117 -5.18 6.97 7.54
C ARG A 117 -5.87 5.74 8.12
N SER A 118 -7.15 5.64 7.88
CA SER A 118 -7.97 4.50 8.29
C SER A 118 -8.77 3.94 7.10
N PHE A 119 -9.15 2.69 7.21
CA PHE A 119 -10.02 2.01 6.25
C PHE A 119 -11.03 1.16 7.01
N ASP A 120 -12.29 1.54 6.94
CA ASP A 120 -13.40 0.77 7.48
C ASP A 120 -13.92 -0.19 6.41
N GLU A 121 -13.79 -1.50 6.64
CA GLU A 121 -14.20 -2.53 5.70
C GLU A 121 -15.71 -2.64 5.54
N ASN A 122 -16.48 -2.23 6.53
CA ASN A 122 -17.94 -2.25 6.45
C ASN A 122 -18.50 -1.10 5.61
N LYS A 123 -17.69 -0.04 5.42
CA LYS A 123 -18.10 1.19 4.76
C LYS A 123 -17.40 1.39 3.42
N HIS A 124 -16.05 1.36 3.43
CA HIS A 124 -15.25 1.91 2.33
C HIS A 124 -15.13 1.00 1.09
N TYR A 125 -15.65 -0.24 1.15
CA TYR A 125 -15.79 -1.06 -0.06
C TYR A 125 -16.96 -0.63 -0.94
N TYR A 126 -17.85 0.21 -0.43
CA TYR A 126 -18.99 0.74 -1.16
C TYR A 126 -18.89 2.26 -1.25
N HIS A 127 -19.24 2.81 -2.39
CA HIS A 127 -19.39 4.25 -2.52
C HIS A 127 -20.76 4.69 -2.01
N PRO A 128 -20.89 5.91 -1.45
CA PRO A 128 -22.21 6.43 -1.08
C PRO A 128 -23.07 6.62 -2.32
N ILE A 129 -24.33 6.27 -2.19
CA ILE A 129 -25.33 6.61 -3.22
C ILE A 129 -25.64 8.10 -3.08
N PRO A 130 -25.57 8.90 -4.16
CA PRO A 130 -25.85 10.32 -4.09
C PRO A 130 -27.24 10.62 -3.53
N VAL A 131 -27.34 11.57 -2.61
CA VAL A 131 -28.60 11.92 -1.90
C VAL A 131 -29.72 12.27 -2.88
N ASN A 132 -29.41 12.92 -3.99
CA ASN A 132 -30.38 13.26 -5.02
C ASN A 132 -30.96 12.03 -5.75
N VAL A 133 -30.27 10.89 -5.75
CA VAL A 133 -30.76 9.61 -6.30
C VAL A 133 -31.72 8.96 -5.30
N ILE A 134 -31.33 8.90 -4.02
CA ILE A 134 -32.18 8.37 -2.93
C ILE A 134 -33.47 9.19 -2.83
N GLY A 135 -33.39 10.53 -2.92
CA GLY A 135 -34.54 11.41 -2.84
C GLY A 135 -35.57 11.24 -3.97
N LYS A 136 -35.12 10.70 -5.13
CA LYS A 136 -36.03 10.42 -6.26
C LYS A 136 -36.68 9.05 -6.19
N ASN A 137 -36.09 8.10 -5.47
CA ASN A 137 -36.64 6.75 -5.32
C ASN A 137 -36.51 6.28 -3.88
N LYS A 138 -37.61 6.27 -3.16
CA LYS A 138 -37.70 5.89 -1.74
C LYS A 138 -37.42 4.42 -1.45
N GLU A 139 -37.43 3.58 -2.48
CA GLU A 139 -37.04 2.15 -2.36
C GLU A 139 -35.51 1.94 -2.28
N ILE A 140 -34.72 2.99 -2.61
CA ILE A 140 -33.27 2.92 -2.53
C ILE A 140 -32.82 3.31 -1.13
N THR A 141 -32.18 2.41 -0.44
CA THR A 141 -31.49 2.67 0.83
C THR A 141 -30.01 2.94 0.61
N GLN A 142 -29.39 3.69 1.50
CA GLN A 142 -27.97 4.00 1.45
C GLN A 142 -27.13 2.73 1.65
N ASN A 143 -25.90 2.74 1.10
CA ASN A 143 -24.92 1.70 1.35
C ASN A 143 -24.48 1.71 2.83
N PRO A 144 -24.13 0.54 3.41
CA PRO A 144 -23.75 0.44 4.82
C PRO A 144 -22.67 1.46 5.23
N GLY A 145 -22.90 2.09 6.38
CA GLY A 145 -21.95 3.05 6.97
C GLY A 145 -21.95 4.45 6.32
N TRP A 146 -22.90 4.73 5.40
CA TRP A 146 -23.07 6.04 4.75
C TRP A 146 -24.40 6.73 5.09
N ASP A 147 -25.10 6.19 6.10
CA ASP A 147 -26.37 6.73 6.60
C ASP A 147 -26.20 8.12 7.25
#